data_4931ebdd8e1a34450360aa083ad5545c
#
_entry.id   4931ebdd8e1a34450360aa083ad5545c
#
_cell.length_a   1.000
_cell.length_b   1.000
_cell.length_c   1.000
_cell.angle_alpha   90.00
_cell.angle_beta   90.00
_cell.angle_gamma   90.00
#
_symmetry.space_group_name_H-M   'P 1'
#
loop_
_entity.id
_entity.type
_entity.pdbx_description
1 polymer ?
#
loop_
_entity_poly.entity_id
_entity_poly.type
_entity_poly.pdbx_seq_one_letter_code
_entity_poly.pdbx_strand_id
1 'polypeptide(L)'
;MSTIRSTLLRSVLGLACLAPTPLAAAQPLVASQFPARILAAHNAERAALGLPPLVWDNALGTAAGTYAAQMAATGVFQHSDRSARRGIGENLWSGTHGAYSVESMVGAWASEKRMFTPGIFPNVSRTGNWADVGHYTQMIWRTTQRVGCALASTARFDYLVCRYSPAGNIDGRPVP
;
A
#
# COMPACT_ATOMS: atom_id res chain seq x y z
N MET A 1 42.51 37.52 69.54
CA MET A 1 41.77 36.25 69.73
C MET A 1 40.53 36.33 68.84
N SER A 2 40.60 35.75 67.65
CA SER A 2 39.55 35.82 66.63
C SER A 2 39.14 34.41 66.28
N THR A 3 37.89 34.06 66.61
CA THR A 3 37.31 32.74 66.39
C THR A 3 36.65 32.69 65.03
N ILE A 4 37.21 31.84 64.12
CA ILE A 4 36.68 31.56 62.81
C ILE A 4 35.57 30.50 62.97
N ARG A 5 34.32 30.85 62.59
CA ARG A 5 33.21 29.88 62.50
C ARG A 5 33.20 29.33 61.08
N SER A 6 33.44 28.00 60.94
CA SER A 6 33.27 27.24 59.71
C SER A 6 31.79 26.91 59.49
N THR A 7 31.24 27.38 58.37
CA THR A 7 29.89 27.02 57.91
C THR A 7 30.00 25.84 56.96
N LEU A 8 29.51 24.67 57.39
CA LEU A 8 29.41 23.48 56.51
C LEU A 8 28.17 23.60 55.62
N LEU A 9 28.45 23.72 54.31
CA LEU A 9 27.41 23.71 53.28
C LEU A 9 27.06 22.23 52.96
N ARG A 10 25.83 21.81 53.34
CA ARG A 10 25.32 20.47 53.00
C ARG A 10 24.73 20.55 51.56
N SER A 11 25.40 19.94 50.58
CA SER A 11 24.83 19.71 49.26
C SER A 11 23.79 18.58 49.31
N VAL A 12 22.54 18.89 49.05
CA VAL A 12 21.45 17.92 48.86
C VAL A 12 21.48 17.50 47.40
N LEU A 13 21.94 16.30 47.11
CA LEU A 13 21.82 15.66 45.78
C LEU A 13 20.36 15.23 45.61
N GLY A 14 19.64 15.93 44.77
CA GLY A 14 18.30 15.55 44.35
C GLY A 14 18.35 14.40 43.35
N LEU A 15 17.87 13.23 43.75
CA LEU A 15 17.70 12.07 42.86
C LEU A 15 16.47 12.31 41.98
N ALA A 16 16.66 12.67 40.72
CA ALA A 16 15.57 12.78 39.76
C ALA A 16 15.12 11.37 39.35
N CYS A 17 13.95 10.94 39.83
CA CYS A 17 13.27 9.74 39.34
C CYS A 17 12.79 9.99 37.89
N LEU A 18 13.46 9.38 36.91
CA LEU A 18 12.97 9.27 35.54
C LEU A 18 11.77 8.31 35.53
N ALA A 19 10.58 8.85 35.36
CA ALA A 19 9.40 8.05 35.12
C ALA A 19 9.50 7.30 33.80
N PRO A 20 9.15 6.00 33.70
CA PRO A 20 9.18 5.27 32.45
C PRO A 20 8.13 5.89 31.50
N THR A 21 8.56 6.26 30.29
CA THR A 21 7.67 6.66 29.21
C THR A 21 6.78 5.47 28.83
N PRO A 22 5.44 5.63 28.79
CA PRO A 22 4.57 4.54 28.37
C PRO A 22 4.90 4.18 26.91
N LEU A 23 5.17 2.90 26.66
CA LEU A 23 5.27 2.33 25.32
C LEU A 23 3.93 2.60 24.63
N ALA A 24 3.94 3.38 23.52
CA ALA A 24 2.75 3.61 22.74
C ALA A 24 2.26 2.25 22.21
N ALA A 25 1.16 1.76 22.75
CA ALA A 25 0.51 0.56 22.24
C ALA A 25 0.17 0.78 20.76
N ALA A 26 0.63 -0.14 19.90
CA ALA A 26 0.25 -0.13 18.47
C ALA A 26 -1.28 -0.16 18.38
N GLN A 27 -1.86 0.91 17.88
CA GLN A 27 -3.31 1.00 17.73
C GLN A 27 -3.76 -0.03 16.69
N PRO A 28 -4.82 -0.81 16.95
CA PRO A 28 -5.39 -1.69 15.94
C PRO A 28 -5.78 -0.85 14.73
N LEU A 29 -5.43 -1.33 13.53
CA LEU A 29 -5.76 -0.69 12.25
C LEU A 29 -7.27 -0.49 12.18
N VAL A 30 -7.73 0.72 12.47
CA VAL A 30 -9.14 1.06 12.24
C VAL A 30 -9.41 0.96 10.75
N ALA A 31 -10.47 0.24 10.38
CA ALA A 31 -10.89 0.05 8.98
C ALA A 31 -10.93 1.36 8.17
N SER A 32 -11.12 2.50 8.84
CA SER A 32 -11.07 3.85 8.28
C SER A 32 -9.70 4.26 7.69
N GLN A 33 -8.60 3.60 8.08
CA GLN A 33 -7.25 3.94 7.58
C GLN A 33 -6.86 3.15 6.32
N PHE A 34 -7.54 2.04 6.02
CA PHE A 34 -7.20 1.21 4.87
C PHE A 34 -7.21 1.97 3.53
N PRO A 35 -8.26 2.76 3.18
CA PRO A 35 -8.25 3.56 1.96
C PRO A 35 -7.09 4.56 1.90
N ALA A 36 -6.81 5.24 3.00
CA ALA A 36 -5.73 6.23 3.08
C ALA A 36 -4.35 5.59 2.87
N ARG A 37 -4.12 4.40 3.44
CA ARG A 37 -2.85 3.66 3.30
C ARG A 37 -2.65 3.14 1.88
N ILE A 38 -3.69 2.59 1.26
CA ILE A 38 -3.66 2.19 -0.16
C ILE A 38 -3.32 3.39 -1.04
N LEU A 39 -4.03 4.52 -0.87
CA LEU A 39 -3.76 5.74 -1.64
C LEU A 39 -2.34 6.25 -1.43
N ALA A 40 -1.86 6.29 -0.20
CA ALA A 40 -0.51 6.78 0.11
C ALA A 40 0.54 5.94 -0.63
N ALA A 41 0.44 4.61 -0.60
CA ALA A 41 1.37 3.72 -1.26
C ALA A 41 1.36 3.88 -2.80
N HIS A 42 0.17 3.99 -3.42
CA HIS A 42 0.06 4.25 -4.86
C HIS A 42 0.58 5.63 -5.25
N ASN A 43 0.18 6.65 -4.49
CA ASN A 43 0.49 8.04 -4.82
C ASN A 43 1.95 8.39 -4.59
N ALA A 44 2.67 7.66 -3.72
CA ALA A 44 4.12 7.77 -3.60
C ALA A 44 4.83 7.41 -4.91
N GLU A 45 4.45 6.29 -5.57
CA GLU A 45 5.02 5.89 -6.87
C GLU A 45 4.63 6.88 -7.97
N ARG A 46 3.40 7.37 -7.98
CA ARG A 46 2.93 8.35 -8.97
C ARG A 46 3.63 9.70 -8.82
N ALA A 47 3.79 10.19 -7.60
CA ALA A 47 4.49 11.44 -7.30
C ALA A 47 5.95 11.40 -7.76
N ALA A 48 6.64 10.26 -7.58
CA ALA A 48 8.01 10.07 -8.05
C ALA A 48 8.17 10.22 -9.58
N LEU A 49 7.06 10.09 -10.34
CA LEU A 49 7.01 10.24 -11.79
C LEU A 49 6.29 11.53 -12.24
N GLY A 50 5.95 12.44 -11.33
CA GLY A 50 5.20 13.66 -11.63
C GLY A 50 3.79 13.40 -12.18
N LEU A 51 3.17 12.29 -11.80
CA LEU A 51 1.81 11.92 -12.23
C LEU A 51 0.77 12.47 -11.25
N PRO A 52 -0.44 12.82 -11.73
CA PRO A 52 -1.54 13.19 -10.86
C PRO A 52 -1.88 12.06 -9.87
N PRO A 53 -2.21 12.38 -8.61
CA PRO A 53 -2.57 11.38 -7.62
C PRO A 53 -3.88 10.68 -7.99
N LEU A 54 -4.01 9.41 -7.59
CA LEU A 54 -5.29 8.70 -7.59
C LEU A 54 -6.15 9.20 -6.44
N VAL A 55 -7.47 9.15 -6.63
CA VAL A 55 -8.45 9.36 -5.58
C VAL A 55 -9.19 8.06 -5.27
N TRP A 56 -9.67 7.95 -4.03
CA TRP A 56 -10.44 6.77 -3.62
C TRP A 56 -11.83 6.76 -4.22
N ASP A 57 -12.27 5.58 -4.66
CA ASP A 57 -13.61 5.36 -5.18
C ASP A 57 -14.28 4.20 -4.42
N ASN A 58 -15.34 4.52 -3.68
CA ASN A 58 -16.05 3.53 -2.86
C ASN A 58 -16.74 2.46 -3.69
N ALA A 59 -17.24 2.78 -4.89
CA ALA A 59 -17.88 1.81 -5.76
C ALA A 59 -16.87 0.77 -6.28
N LEU A 60 -15.68 1.22 -6.67
CA LEU A 60 -14.57 0.33 -7.01
C LEU A 60 -14.15 -0.52 -5.80
N GLY A 61 -14.09 0.07 -4.60
CA GLY A 61 -13.80 -0.65 -3.36
C GLY A 61 -14.82 -1.74 -3.06
N THR A 62 -16.11 -1.44 -3.19
CA THR A 62 -17.19 -2.43 -3.02
C THR A 62 -17.07 -3.58 -4.02
N ALA A 63 -16.87 -3.25 -5.31
CA ALA A 63 -16.70 -4.26 -6.36
C ALA A 63 -15.43 -5.11 -6.15
N ALA A 64 -14.35 -4.50 -5.67
CA ALA A 64 -13.14 -5.22 -5.27
C ALA A 64 -13.41 -6.17 -4.10
N GLY A 65 -14.19 -5.74 -3.10
CA GLY A 65 -14.57 -6.54 -1.93
C GLY A 65 -15.38 -7.78 -2.29
N THR A 66 -16.35 -7.62 -3.18
CA THR A 66 -17.14 -8.76 -3.70
C THR A 66 -16.21 -9.80 -4.34
N TYR A 67 -15.25 -9.36 -5.16
CA TYR A 67 -14.33 -10.28 -5.83
C TYR A 67 -13.30 -10.88 -4.88
N ALA A 68 -12.76 -10.12 -3.94
CA ALA A 68 -11.86 -10.63 -2.91
C ALA A 68 -12.54 -11.71 -2.06
N ALA A 69 -13.81 -11.50 -1.66
CA ALA A 69 -14.60 -12.49 -0.93
C ALA A 69 -14.84 -13.77 -1.75
N GLN A 70 -15.07 -13.63 -3.05
CA GLN A 70 -15.23 -14.79 -3.96
C GLN A 70 -13.92 -15.60 -4.02
N MET A 71 -12.75 -14.95 -4.16
CA MET A 71 -11.45 -15.64 -4.13
C MET A 71 -11.22 -16.34 -2.79
N ALA A 72 -11.53 -15.69 -1.68
CA ALA A 72 -11.42 -16.28 -0.35
C ALA A 72 -12.32 -17.51 -0.18
N ALA A 73 -13.55 -17.46 -0.70
CA ALA A 73 -14.51 -18.58 -0.62
C ALA A 73 -14.14 -19.77 -1.50
N THR A 74 -13.56 -19.53 -2.69
CA THR A 74 -13.24 -20.57 -3.66
C THR A 74 -11.80 -21.07 -3.59
N GLY A 75 -10.89 -20.30 -3.00
CA GLY A 75 -9.45 -20.54 -3.03
C GLY A 75 -8.79 -20.34 -4.40
N VAL A 76 -9.54 -19.84 -5.40
CA VAL A 76 -9.03 -19.64 -6.76
C VAL A 76 -8.47 -18.22 -6.89
N PHE A 77 -7.16 -18.13 -7.12
CA PHE A 77 -6.44 -16.85 -7.30
C PHE A 77 -6.27 -16.58 -8.80
N GLN A 78 -7.15 -15.78 -9.37
CA GLN A 78 -7.10 -15.36 -10.78
C GLN A 78 -7.78 -14.02 -10.98
N HIS A 79 -7.52 -13.36 -12.12
CA HIS A 79 -8.25 -12.15 -12.49
C HIS A 79 -9.72 -12.43 -12.75
N SER A 80 -10.57 -11.46 -12.38
CA SER A 80 -12.00 -11.51 -12.75
C SER A 80 -12.18 -11.40 -14.27
N ASP A 81 -13.30 -11.92 -14.78
CA ASP A 81 -13.62 -11.82 -16.19
C ASP A 81 -13.60 -10.36 -16.66
N ARG A 82 -12.93 -10.12 -17.79
CA ARG A 82 -12.86 -8.77 -18.39
C ARG A 82 -14.23 -8.24 -18.80
N SER A 83 -15.18 -9.12 -19.17
CA SER A 83 -16.54 -8.72 -19.51
C SER A 83 -17.30 -8.15 -18.31
N ALA A 84 -17.00 -8.64 -17.10
CA ALA A 84 -17.59 -8.17 -15.85
C ALA A 84 -16.97 -6.86 -15.32
N ARG A 85 -15.83 -6.39 -15.89
CA ARG A 85 -15.13 -5.17 -15.47
C ARG A 85 -14.69 -4.30 -16.64
N ARG A 86 -15.58 -4.11 -17.63
CA ARG A 86 -15.26 -3.31 -18.83
C ARG A 86 -14.76 -1.92 -18.47
N GLY A 87 -13.60 -1.53 -19.00
CA GLY A 87 -12.97 -0.23 -18.71
C GLY A 87 -12.39 -0.07 -17.30
N ILE A 88 -12.36 -1.15 -16.51
CA ILE A 88 -11.82 -1.20 -15.15
C ILE A 88 -10.57 -2.08 -15.12
N GLY A 89 -9.46 -1.53 -14.64
CA GLY A 89 -8.24 -2.26 -14.35
C GLY A 89 -8.33 -3.05 -13.05
N GLU A 90 -7.44 -4.02 -12.88
CA GLU A 90 -7.43 -4.86 -11.67
C GLU A 90 -6.02 -5.31 -11.36
N ASN A 91 -5.60 -5.14 -10.09
CA ASN A 91 -4.42 -5.77 -9.52
C ASN A 91 -4.86 -6.73 -8.42
N LEU A 92 -4.19 -7.88 -8.35
CA LEU A 92 -4.42 -8.92 -7.34
C LEU A 92 -3.15 -9.19 -6.56
N TRP A 93 -3.31 -9.46 -5.26
CA TRP A 93 -2.25 -9.96 -4.40
C TRP A 93 -2.80 -11.02 -3.46
N SER A 94 -2.00 -12.03 -3.14
CA SER A 94 -2.32 -13.02 -2.11
C SER A 94 -1.07 -13.40 -1.32
N GLY A 95 -1.24 -13.67 -0.04
CA GLY A 95 -0.17 -14.08 0.86
C GLY A 95 -0.71 -14.69 2.15
N THR A 96 0.19 -15.13 3.04
CA THR A 96 -0.16 -15.73 4.33
C THR A 96 -0.97 -14.75 5.17
N HIS A 97 -2.08 -15.22 5.73
CA HIS A 97 -2.99 -14.42 6.56
C HIS A 97 -2.26 -13.68 7.68
N GLY A 98 -2.47 -12.38 7.76
CA GLY A 98 -1.92 -11.49 8.80
C GLY A 98 -0.40 -11.25 8.74
N ALA A 99 0.33 -11.85 7.77
CA ALA A 99 1.79 -11.75 7.70
C ALA A 99 2.29 -10.44 7.03
N TYR A 100 1.43 -9.73 6.31
CA TYR A 100 1.83 -8.58 5.50
C TYR A 100 1.01 -7.33 5.81
N SER A 101 1.69 -6.20 5.86
CA SER A 101 1.02 -4.91 5.94
C SER A 101 0.45 -4.51 4.57
N VAL A 102 -0.50 -3.56 4.56
CA VAL A 102 -1.06 -3.00 3.31
C VAL A 102 0.03 -2.42 2.42
N GLU A 103 1.01 -1.75 3.02
CA GLU A 103 2.16 -1.17 2.31
C GLU A 103 3.03 -2.25 1.68
N SER A 104 3.22 -3.39 2.37
CA SER A 104 3.99 -4.52 1.84
C SER A 104 3.27 -5.17 0.65
N MET A 105 1.94 -5.28 0.71
CA MET A 105 1.14 -5.83 -0.40
C MET A 105 1.23 -4.94 -1.65
N VAL A 106 1.01 -3.63 -1.52
CA VAL A 106 1.16 -2.68 -2.63
C VAL A 106 2.63 -2.56 -3.04
N GLY A 107 3.55 -2.63 -2.09
CA GLY A 107 5.00 -2.63 -2.33
C GLY A 107 5.46 -3.81 -3.20
N ALA A 108 4.81 -4.97 -3.12
CA ALA A 108 5.08 -6.09 -4.01
C ALA A 108 4.83 -5.70 -5.48
N TRP A 109 3.71 -5.04 -5.78
CA TRP A 109 3.43 -4.51 -7.12
C TRP A 109 4.41 -3.40 -7.52
N ALA A 110 4.71 -2.47 -6.60
CA ALA A 110 5.67 -1.40 -6.86
C ALA A 110 7.08 -1.92 -7.12
N SER A 111 7.46 -3.07 -6.56
CA SER A 111 8.78 -3.68 -6.75
C SER A 111 9.05 -4.10 -8.20
N GLU A 112 8.01 -4.30 -9.01
CA GLU A 112 8.11 -4.64 -10.44
C GLU A 112 8.80 -3.51 -11.25
N LYS A 113 8.86 -2.28 -10.72
CA LYS A 113 9.60 -1.15 -11.33
C LYS A 113 11.05 -1.48 -11.67
N ARG A 114 11.66 -2.47 -10.99
CA ARG A 114 13.02 -2.92 -11.28
C ARG A 114 13.16 -3.52 -12.68
N MET A 115 12.07 -4.10 -13.20
CA MET A 115 12.01 -4.73 -14.52
C MET A 115 11.34 -3.82 -15.56
N PHE A 116 10.75 -2.71 -15.12
CA PHE A 116 10.06 -1.77 -15.98
C PHE A 116 11.03 -0.94 -16.83
N THR A 117 10.63 -0.63 -18.06
CA THR A 117 11.22 0.37 -18.91
C THR A 117 10.11 1.20 -19.56
N PRO A 118 10.21 2.55 -19.57
CA PRO A 118 9.23 3.40 -20.25
C PRO A 118 9.08 3.05 -21.73
N GLY A 119 7.87 3.13 -22.27
CA GLY A 119 7.62 2.76 -23.66
C GLY A 119 6.15 2.66 -24.00
N ILE A 120 5.89 1.98 -25.12
CA ILE A 120 4.53 1.70 -25.59
C ILE A 120 4.11 0.31 -25.08
N PHE A 121 3.02 0.23 -24.34
CA PHE A 121 2.49 -1.04 -23.85
C PHE A 121 2.09 -1.95 -25.04
N PRO A 122 2.43 -3.26 -25.03
CA PRO A 122 3.00 -4.04 -23.93
C PRO A 122 4.55 -4.07 -23.86
N ASN A 123 5.28 -3.34 -24.70
CA ASN A 123 6.75 -3.39 -24.78
C ASN A 123 7.40 -2.50 -23.70
N VAL A 124 7.15 -2.80 -22.42
CA VAL A 124 7.51 -1.99 -21.26
C VAL A 124 8.27 -2.77 -20.17
N SER A 125 8.73 -3.99 -20.50
CA SER A 125 9.49 -4.83 -19.60
C SER A 125 10.87 -5.18 -20.16
N ARG A 126 11.89 -5.11 -19.30
CA ARG A 126 13.27 -5.55 -19.62
C ARG A 126 13.36 -7.06 -19.83
N THR A 127 12.40 -7.82 -19.32
CA THR A 127 12.34 -9.29 -19.48
C THR A 127 11.69 -9.69 -20.82
N GLY A 128 11.06 -8.74 -21.53
CA GLY A 128 10.28 -9.02 -22.74
C GLY A 128 8.85 -9.49 -22.46
N ASN A 129 8.51 -9.75 -21.18
CA ASN A 129 7.17 -10.14 -20.75
C ASN A 129 6.51 -9.01 -19.93
N TRP A 130 5.47 -8.40 -20.45
CA TRP A 130 4.77 -7.31 -19.78
C TRP A 130 4.12 -7.76 -18.44
N ALA A 131 3.79 -9.03 -18.31
CA ALA A 131 3.16 -9.52 -17.08
C ALA A 131 4.08 -9.34 -15.84
N ASP A 132 5.40 -9.28 -16.04
CA ASP A 132 6.37 -9.06 -14.97
C ASP A 132 6.37 -7.62 -14.43
N VAL A 133 5.65 -6.72 -15.08
CA VAL A 133 5.52 -5.30 -14.71
C VAL A 133 4.07 -4.82 -14.72
N GLY A 134 3.11 -5.71 -14.94
CA GLY A 134 1.72 -5.38 -15.19
C GLY A 134 1.02 -4.70 -14.01
N HIS A 135 1.37 -5.06 -12.78
CA HIS A 135 0.81 -4.40 -11.59
C HIS A 135 1.38 -2.99 -11.45
N TYR A 136 2.70 -2.83 -11.61
CA TYR A 136 3.33 -1.52 -11.54
C TYR A 136 2.83 -0.58 -12.62
N THR A 137 2.75 -1.02 -13.88
CA THR A 137 2.26 -0.19 -14.99
C THR A 137 0.82 0.26 -14.79
N GLN A 138 -0.04 -0.59 -14.20
CA GLN A 138 -1.40 -0.18 -13.81
C GLN A 138 -1.38 0.90 -12.71
N MET A 139 -0.52 0.78 -11.69
CA MET A 139 -0.40 1.79 -10.62
C MET A 139 0.00 3.16 -11.16
N ILE A 140 0.93 3.21 -12.11
CA ILE A 140 1.47 4.45 -12.68
C ILE A 140 0.77 4.87 -13.98
N TRP A 141 -0.29 4.18 -14.40
CA TRP A 141 -0.99 4.51 -15.64
C TRP A 141 -1.51 5.94 -15.63
N ARG A 142 -1.03 6.76 -16.60
CA ARG A 142 -1.25 8.21 -16.58
C ARG A 142 -2.73 8.61 -16.53
N THR A 143 -3.57 7.93 -17.31
CA THR A 143 -5.00 8.26 -17.44
C THR A 143 -5.89 7.62 -16.37
N THR A 144 -5.35 6.71 -15.54
CA THR A 144 -6.07 6.20 -14.37
C THR A 144 -6.17 7.30 -13.33
N GLN A 145 -7.37 7.53 -12.81
CA GLN A 145 -7.70 8.60 -11.88
C GLN A 145 -8.20 8.10 -10.53
N ARG A 146 -8.83 6.92 -10.50
CA ARG A 146 -9.49 6.39 -9.31
C ARG A 146 -9.03 4.97 -9.02
N VAL A 147 -8.99 4.66 -7.73
CA VAL A 147 -8.72 3.32 -7.22
C VAL A 147 -9.64 3.01 -6.06
N GLY A 148 -10.09 1.79 -5.98
CA GLY A 148 -10.80 1.24 -4.82
C GLY A 148 -10.36 -0.20 -4.60
N CYS A 149 -10.02 -0.52 -3.36
CA CYS A 149 -9.48 -1.82 -3.01
C CYS A 149 -10.23 -2.43 -1.83
N ALA A 150 -10.13 -3.75 -1.70
CA ALA A 150 -10.60 -4.48 -0.53
C ALA A 150 -9.74 -5.70 -0.25
N LEU A 151 -9.71 -6.08 1.01
CA LEU A 151 -9.05 -7.27 1.52
C LEU A 151 -10.10 -8.26 2.02
N ALA A 152 -9.98 -9.52 1.62
CA ALA A 152 -10.72 -10.64 2.20
C ALA A 152 -9.73 -11.70 2.69
N SER A 153 -10.07 -12.38 3.80
CA SER A 153 -9.17 -13.32 4.46
C SER A 153 -9.83 -14.67 4.65
N THR A 154 -9.01 -15.70 4.59
CA THR A 154 -9.31 -17.04 5.10
C THR A 154 -8.46 -17.30 6.35
N ALA A 155 -8.55 -18.48 6.95
CA ALA A 155 -7.64 -18.87 8.03
C ALA A 155 -6.16 -18.95 7.58
N ARG A 156 -5.89 -19.07 6.26
CA ARG A 156 -4.54 -19.30 5.71
C ARG A 156 -4.02 -18.15 4.86
N PHE A 157 -4.90 -17.47 4.15
CA PHE A 157 -4.52 -16.49 3.14
C PHE A 157 -5.31 -15.20 3.23
N ASP A 158 -4.65 -14.11 2.88
CA ASP A 158 -5.23 -12.81 2.56
C ASP A 158 -5.28 -12.63 1.05
N TYR A 159 -6.36 -12.01 0.54
CA TYR A 159 -6.57 -11.68 -0.85
C TYR A 159 -6.86 -10.18 -0.98
N LEU A 160 -5.92 -9.44 -1.55
CA LEU A 160 -6.12 -8.03 -1.86
C LEU A 160 -6.52 -7.89 -3.32
N VAL A 161 -7.60 -7.17 -3.57
CA VAL A 161 -8.05 -6.75 -4.90
C VAL A 161 -8.05 -5.24 -4.96
N CYS A 162 -7.45 -4.66 -5.99
CA CYS A 162 -7.59 -3.25 -6.33
C CYS A 162 -8.20 -3.10 -7.72
N ARG A 163 -9.21 -2.24 -7.83
CA ARG A 163 -9.87 -1.86 -9.08
C ARG A 163 -9.52 -0.43 -9.44
N TYR A 164 -9.28 -0.17 -10.74
CA TYR A 164 -8.78 1.11 -11.24
C TYR A 164 -9.66 1.66 -12.36
N SER A 165 -9.94 2.95 -12.34
CA SER A 165 -10.76 3.61 -13.37
C SER A 165 -10.14 4.95 -13.80
N PRO A 166 -10.05 5.18 -15.13
CA PRO A 166 -10.08 4.22 -16.23
C PRO A 166 -9.04 3.12 -16.11
N ALA A 167 -9.23 2.01 -16.82
CA ALA A 167 -8.25 0.92 -16.89
C ALA A 167 -6.92 1.40 -17.47
N GLY A 168 -5.82 0.83 -16.97
CA GLY A 168 -4.51 0.90 -17.59
C GLY A 168 -4.20 -0.32 -18.46
N ASN A 169 -2.94 -0.48 -18.79
CA ASN A 169 -2.39 -1.60 -19.55
C ASN A 169 -3.12 -1.81 -20.87
N ILE A 170 -3.25 -0.71 -21.63
CA ILE A 170 -3.92 -0.67 -22.94
C ILE A 170 -2.87 -0.73 -24.04
N ASP A 171 -2.99 -1.71 -24.94
CA ASP A 171 -2.10 -1.90 -26.07
C ASP A 171 -1.97 -0.63 -26.92
N GLY A 172 -0.76 -0.33 -27.35
CA GLY A 172 -0.44 0.83 -28.19
C GLY A 172 -0.42 2.18 -27.45
N ARG A 173 -0.57 2.19 -26.11
CA ARG A 173 -0.53 3.43 -25.32
C ARG A 173 0.79 3.59 -24.57
N PRO A 174 1.27 4.83 -24.39
CA PRO A 174 2.51 5.08 -23.68
C PRO A 174 2.34 4.86 -22.16
N VAL A 175 3.39 4.30 -21.56
CA VAL A 175 3.59 4.22 -20.11
C VAL A 175 4.80 5.08 -19.78
N PRO A 176 4.68 6.00 -18.77
CA PRO A 176 5.72 6.99 -18.45
C PRO A 176 7.03 6.39 -17.96
#